data_fbdb8479589c6bf7946f8132d18c3580
#
_entry.id   fbdb8479589c6bf7946f8132d18c3580
#
_cell.length_a   1.000
_cell.length_b   1.000
_cell.length_c   1.000
_cell.angle_alpha   90.00
_cell.angle_beta   90.00
_cell.angle_gamma   90.00
#
_symmetry.space_group_name_H-M   'P 1'
#
loop_
_entity.id
_entity.type
_entity.pdbx_description
1 polymer ?
#
loop_
_entity_poly.entity_id
_entity_poly.type
_entity_poly.pdbx_seq_one_letter_code
_entity_poly.pdbx_strand_id
1 'polypeptide(L)'
;GPLTDGYFAEDVYLNLIKSAKHFFYAATPYLIISDDMTRELCLAAERGVDVRIVTPGIPDKKLVYQTTRSYYAPLVRRGVRIYEYTPGFIHQKQTLCDGETATVGTINFDYRSLYHHFENGVLLHGCGAIGAIGEDFAQIFEVSREVTEQYKGKRSMGLRIIQCILRLFAPLL
;
A
#
# COMPACT_ATOMS: atom_id res chain seq x y z
N GLY A 1 -12.23 11.62 8.70
CA GLY A 1 -11.83 12.93 8.14
C GLY A 1 -11.32 13.86 9.24
N PRO A 2 -10.80 15.05 8.92
CA PRO A 2 -10.07 15.90 9.88
C PRO A 2 -10.93 16.49 11.01
N LEU A 3 -12.24 16.31 10.97
CA LEU A 3 -13.18 16.78 11.99
C LEU A 3 -13.70 15.69 12.93
N THR A 4 -13.13 14.49 12.86
CA THR A 4 -13.55 13.36 13.69
C THR A 4 -12.41 12.90 14.60
N ASP A 5 -12.76 12.54 15.84
CA ASP A 5 -11.80 12.03 16.84
C ASP A 5 -11.46 10.55 16.60
N GLY A 6 -11.13 10.17 15.37
CA GLY A 6 -10.81 8.78 15.07
C GLY A 6 -10.14 8.59 13.71
N TYR A 7 -9.39 7.50 13.59
CA TYR A 7 -8.63 7.12 12.40
C TYR A 7 -9.39 6.10 11.55
N PHE A 8 -10.71 6.33 11.33
CA PHE A 8 -11.63 5.36 10.74
C PHE A 8 -11.13 4.74 9.43
N ALA A 9 -10.49 5.52 8.55
CA ALA A 9 -9.97 4.99 7.30
C ALA A 9 -8.84 3.99 7.54
N GLU A 10 -7.89 4.34 8.40
CA GLU A 10 -6.79 3.44 8.76
C GLU A 10 -7.29 2.20 9.50
N ASP A 11 -8.22 2.37 10.44
CA ASP A 11 -8.80 1.26 11.21
C ASP A 11 -9.45 0.21 10.31
N VAL A 12 -10.14 0.64 9.24
CA VAL A 12 -10.71 -0.28 8.25
C VAL A 12 -9.59 -1.09 7.57
N TYR A 13 -8.52 -0.43 7.10
CA TYR A 13 -7.41 -1.13 6.46
C TYR A 13 -6.66 -2.05 7.43
N LEU A 14 -6.42 -1.61 8.67
CA LEU A 14 -5.81 -2.43 9.70
C LEU A 14 -6.63 -3.70 9.99
N ASN A 15 -7.96 -3.56 10.07
CA ASN A 15 -8.85 -4.70 10.27
C ASN A 15 -8.82 -5.67 9.08
N LEU A 16 -8.82 -5.18 7.84
CA LEU A 16 -8.68 -6.02 6.64
C LEU A 16 -7.36 -6.78 6.63
N ILE A 17 -6.23 -6.11 6.90
CA ILE A 17 -4.90 -6.73 6.95
C ILE A 17 -4.83 -7.80 8.06
N LYS A 18 -5.40 -7.51 9.24
CA LYS A 18 -5.44 -8.44 10.37
C LYS A 18 -6.30 -9.66 10.09
N SER A 19 -7.42 -9.49 9.38
CA SER A 19 -8.37 -10.56 9.06
C SER A 19 -7.90 -11.46 7.91
N ALA A 20 -6.97 -11.01 7.09
CA ALA A 20 -6.45 -11.75 5.95
C ALA A 20 -5.85 -13.11 6.35
N LYS A 21 -6.26 -14.18 5.65
CA LYS A 21 -5.84 -15.56 5.87
C LYS A 21 -4.99 -16.09 4.71
N HIS A 22 -5.31 -15.71 3.48
CA HIS A 22 -4.67 -16.23 2.27
C HIS A 22 -3.91 -15.14 1.54
N PHE A 23 -4.55 -14.01 1.25
CA PHE A 23 -3.89 -12.91 0.56
C PHE A 23 -4.50 -11.54 0.89
N PHE A 24 -3.66 -10.51 0.80
CA PHE A 24 -4.06 -9.11 0.85
C PHE A 24 -3.34 -8.35 -0.25
N TYR A 25 -4.11 -7.81 -1.20
CA TYR A 25 -3.59 -6.99 -2.30
C TYR A 25 -4.02 -5.54 -2.14
N ALA A 26 -3.13 -4.61 -2.46
CA ALA A 26 -3.42 -3.19 -2.45
C ALA A 26 -2.80 -2.49 -3.66
N ALA A 27 -3.55 -1.58 -4.29
CA ALA A 27 -3.06 -0.68 -5.30
C ALA A 27 -3.22 0.76 -4.79
N THR A 28 -2.13 1.52 -4.79
CA THR A 28 -2.11 2.91 -4.28
C THR A 28 -1.07 3.74 -5.02
N PRO A 29 -1.36 5.00 -5.39
CA PRO A 29 -0.37 5.89 -6.02
C PRO A 29 0.75 6.28 -5.06
N TYR A 30 0.49 6.30 -3.76
CA TYR A 30 1.44 6.70 -2.73
C TYR A 30 1.42 5.69 -1.59
N LEU A 31 2.62 5.28 -1.15
CA LEU A 31 2.82 4.36 -0.03
C LEU A 31 3.64 5.08 1.04
N ILE A 32 2.96 5.86 1.87
CA ILE A 32 3.53 6.69 2.95
C ILE A 32 2.70 6.45 4.22
N ILE A 33 2.83 5.26 4.75
CA ILE A 33 1.95 4.69 5.78
C ILE A 33 2.53 4.85 7.20
N SER A 34 1.65 4.73 8.19
CA SER A 34 2.02 4.70 9.60
C SER A 34 2.89 3.49 9.95
N ASP A 35 3.48 3.55 11.13
CA ASP A 35 4.21 2.40 11.69
C ASP A 35 3.25 1.24 12.00
N ASP A 36 2.01 1.51 12.40
CA ASP A 36 1.00 0.49 12.65
C ASP A 36 0.61 -0.25 11.35
N MET A 37 0.32 0.46 10.27
CA MET A 37 0.08 -0.18 8.97
C MET A 37 1.30 -0.96 8.47
N THR A 38 2.50 -0.39 8.61
CA THR A 38 3.75 -1.08 8.26
C THR A 38 3.90 -2.38 9.05
N ARG A 39 3.65 -2.34 10.35
CA ARG A 39 3.74 -3.50 11.25
C ARG A 39 2.73 -4.56 10.88
N GLU A 40 1.46 -4.20 10.66
CA GLU A 40 0.40 -5.18 10.37
C GLU A 40 0.57 -5.84 8.99
N LEU A 41 1.01 -5.10 7.96
CA LEU A 41 1.37 -5.68 6.67
C LEU A 41 2.51 -6.71 6.80
N CYS A 42 3.53 -6.37 7.58
CA CYS A 42 4.62 -7.28 7.87
C CYS A 42 4.16 -8.53 8.64
N LEU A 43 3.35 -8.36 9.70
CA LEU A 43 2.82 -9.47 10.48
C LEU A 43 1.91 -10.38 9.64
N ALA A 44 1.12 -9.82 8.72
CA ALA A 44 0.32 -10.61 7.79
C ALA A 44 1.22 -11.48 6.90
N ALA A 45 2.26 -10.90 6.29
CA ALA A 45 3.22 -11.64 5.47
C ALA A 45 3.96 -12.72 6.28
N GLU A 46 4.38 -12.44 7.50
CA GLU A 46 5.02 -13.41 8.41
C GLU A 46 4.10 -14.56 8.84
N ARG A 47 2.78 -14.32 8.88
CA ARG A 47 1.77 -15.38 9.08
C ARG A 47 1.56 -16.27 7.85
N GLY A 48 2.20 -15.96 6.73
CA GLY A 48 2.04 -16.70 5.47
C GLY A 48 0.99 -16.14 4.51
N VAL A 49 0.41 -14.97 4.80
CA VAL A 49 -0.48 -14.27 3.88
C VAL A 49 0.32 -13.72 2.70
N ASP A 50 -0.15 -13.93 1.46
CA ASP A 50 0.45 -13.32 0.27
C ASP A 50 0.09 -11.84 0.22
N VAL A 51 0.96 -10.98 0.76
CA VAL A 51 0.78 -9.53 0.79
C VAL A 51 1.46 -8.90 -0.41
N ARG A 52 0.67 -8.29 -1.31
CA ARG A 52 1.17 -7.60 -2.51
C ARG A 52 0.72 -6.15 -2.54
N ILE A 53 1.65 -5.24 -2.78
CA ILE A 53 1.37 -3.81 -2.93
C ILE A 53 1.84 -3.35 -4.30
N VAL A 54 0.93 -2.69 -5.04
CA VAL A 54 1.22 -2.08 -6.33
C VAL A 54 1.31 -0.57 -6.17
N THR A 55 2.37 0.01 -6.69
CA THR A 55 2.61 1.45 -6.74
C THR A 55 3.04 1.88 -8.13
N PRO A 56 3.03 3.18 -8.48
CA PRO A 56 3.51 3.64 -9.77
C PRO A 56 5.00 3.33 -9.99
N GLY A 57 5.34 2.80 -11.18
CA GLY A 57 6.72 2.72 -11.66
C GLY A 57 7.22 4.02 -12.26
N ILE A 58 6.30 4.91 -12.68
CA ILE A 58 6.57 6.22 -13.26
C ILE A 58 6.08 7.30 -12.29
N PRO A 59 6.94 8.23 -11.84
CA PRO A 59 6.55 9.26 -10.87
C PRO A 59 5.73 10.40 -11.49
N ASP A 60 4.73 10.90 -10.75
CA ASP A 60 4.12 12.21 -10.96
C ASP A 60 4.92 13.31 -10.24
N LYS A 61 5.30 13.05 -8.98
CA LYS A 61 6.07 13.95 -8.11
C LYS A 61 7.32 13.22 -7.58
N LYS A 62 8.50 13.69 -7.98
CA LYS A 62 9.77 13.03 -7.65
C LYS A 62 9.99 12.81 -6.15
N LEU A 63 9.65 13.80 -5.30
CA LEU A 63 9.83 13.70 -3.86
C LEU A 63 8.93 12.62 -3.25
N VAL A 64 7.64 12.65 -3.57
CA VAL A 64 6.64 11.67 -3.08
C VAL A 64 7.00 10.26 -3.54
N TYR A 65 7.47 10.11 -4.77
CA TYR A 65 7.95 8.85 -5.32
C TYR A 65 9.15 8.28 -4.53
N GLN A 66 10.14 9.13 -4.21
CA GLN A 66 11.29 8.70 -3.41
C GLN A 66 10.88 8.36 -1.96
N THR A 67 9.93 9.11 -1.40
CA THR A 67 9.36 8.81 -0.08
C THR A 67 8.64 7.47 -0.09
N THR A 68 7.76 7.21 -1.06
CA THR A 68 7.11 5.90 -1.27
C THR A 68 8.14 4.77 -1.30
N ARG A 69 9.19 4.88 -2.10
CA ARG A 69 10.25 3.87 -2.22
C ARG A 69 11.06 3.67 -0.92
N SER A 70 11.02 4.63 -0.01
CA SER A 70 11.65 4.48 1.30
C SER A 70 10.98 3.42 2.17
N TYR A 71 9.69 3.16 1.94
CA TYR A 71 8.90 2.16 2.67
C TYR A 71 9.09 0.73 2.14
N TYR A 72 9.61 0.54 0.92
CA TYR A 72 9.73 -0.80 0.33
C TYR A 72 10.64 -1.72 1.13
N ALA A 73 11.84 -1.27 1.48
CA ALA A 73 12.84 -2.14 2.11
C ALA A 73 12.41 -2.73 3.47
N PRO A 74 11.78 -1.98 4.41
CA PRO A 74 11.27 -2.58 5.64
C PRO A 74 10.15 -3.60 5.39
N LEU A 75 9.24 -3.33 4.45
CA LEU A 75 8.15 -4.23 4.09
C LEU A 75 8.66 -5.52 3.44
N VAL A 76 9.51 -5.38 2.43
CA VAL A 76 10.08 -6.50 1.66
C VAL A 76 10.91 -7.45 2.54
N ARG A 77 11.69 -6.94 3.49
CA ARG A 77 12.49 -7.78 4.40
C ARG A 77 11.65 -8.68 5.28
N ARG A 78 10.39 -8.37 5.44
CA ARG A 78 9.43 -9.13 6.25
C ARG A 78 8.39 -9.87 5.42
N GLY A 79 8.64 -10.02 4.11
CA GLY A 79 7.86 -10.88 3.24
C GLY A 79 6.81 -10.22 2.37
N VAL A 80 6.59 -8.91 2.50
CA VAL A 80 5.67 -8.16 1.62
C VAL A 80 6.27 -8.05 0.22
N ARG A 81 5.45 -8.29 -0.80
CA ARG A 81 5.87 -8.20 -2.22
C ARG A 81 5.46 -6.85 -2.80
N ILE A 82 6.38 -6.19 -3.49
CA ILE A 82 6.16 -4.88 -4.09
C ILE A 82 6.23 -4.96 -5.60
N TYR A 83 5.22 -4.38 -6.24
CA TYR A 83 5.08 -4.27 -7.69
C TYR A 83 5.08 -2.81 -8.10
N GLU A 84 5.84 -2.46 -9.13
CA GLU A 84 5.83 -1.15 -9.78
C GLU A 84 5.07 -1.26 -11.11
N TYR A 85 3.93 -0.59 -11.22
CA TYR A 85 3.13 -0.55 -12.43
C TYR A 85 3.88 0.21 -13.54
N THR A 86 4.11 -0.45 -14.69
CA THR A 86 4.99 0.07 -15.74
C THR A 86 4.31 0.78 -16.90
N PRO A 87 3.02 0.49 -17.26
CA PRO A 87 2.38 1.11 -18.42
C PRO A 87 2.10 2.61 -18.29
N GLY A 88 2.10 3.13 -17.04
CA GLY A 88 1.81 4.54 -16.78
C GLY A 88 1.82 4.87 -15.29
N PHE A 89 1.16 5.98 -14.93
CA PHE A 89 0.94 6.35 -13.55
C PHE A 89 -0.36 5.72 -13.05
N ILE A 90 -0.26 4.62 -12.28
CA ILE A 90 -1.43 4.03 -11.63
C ILE A 90 -1.94 4.97 -10.54
N HIS A 91 -3.22 5.37 -10.64
CA HIS A 91 -3.86 6.25 -9.65
C HIS A 91 -5.01 5.56 -8.91
N GLN A 92 -5.03 4.25 -8.96
CA GLN A 92 -6.01 3.38 -8.32
C GLN A 92 -5.82 3.34 -6.81
N LYS A 93 -6.92 3.30 -6.04
CA LYS A 93 -6.95 3.11 -4.62
C LYS A 93 -7.96 2.02 -4.34
N GLN A 94 -7.47 0.80 -4.28
CA GLN A 94 -8.30 -0.35 -3.98
C GLN A 94 -7.51 -1.40 -3.21
N THR A 95 -8.24 -2.20 -2.45
CA THR A 95 -7.70 -3.38 -1.79
C THR A 95 -8.57 -4.59 -2.09
N LEU A 96 -7.97 -5.77 -1.97
CA LEU A 96 -8.67 -7.05 -2.05
C LEU A 96 -8.12 -7.98 -0.98
N CYS A 97 -8.99 -8.51 -0.15
CA CYS A 97 -8.66 -9.44 0.92
C CYS A 97 -9.39 -10.76 0.69
N ASP A 98 -8.63 -11.84 0.54
CA ASP A 98 -9.10 -13.24 0.44
C ASP A 98 -10.19 -13.51 -0.63
N GLY A 99 -10.40 -12.60 -1.59
CA GLY A 99 -11.46 -12.71 -2.58
C GLY A 99 -12.88 -12.53 -2.03
N GLU A 100 -13.01 -12.07 -0.79
CA GLU A 100 -14.29 -11.89 -0.11
C GLU A 100 -14.59 -10.43 0.23
N THR A 101 -13.55 -9.64 0.50
CA THR A 101 -13.70 -8.24 0.92
C THR A 101 -12.78 -7.34 0.10
N ALA A 102 -13.30 -6.21 -0.35
CA ALA A 102 -12.54 -5.22 -1.12
C ALA A 102 -12.87 -3.80 -0.68
N THR A 103 -11.94 -2.87 -0.90
CA THR A 103 -12.23 -1.43 -0.82
C THR A 103 -11.93 -0.77 -2.15
N VAL A 104 -12.77 0.21 -2.52
CA VAL A 104 -12.56 1.07 -3.69
C VAL A 104 -12.91 2.49 -3.30
N GLY A 105 -12.11 3.47 -3.70
CA GLY A 105 -12.42 4.85 -3.40
C GLY A 105 -11.31 5.83 -3.72
N THR A 106 -11.24 6.91 -2.93
CA THR A 106 -10.27 7.98 -3.12
C THR A 106 -9.09 7.92 -2.15
N ILE A 107 -9.13 7.03 -1.14
CA ILE A 107 -8.19 6.98 -0.02
C ILE A 107 -6.87 6.34 -0.46
N ASN A 108 -5.81 7.15 -0.56
CA ASN A 108 -4.45 6.63 -0.76
C ASN A 108 -3.90 6.03 0.54
N PHE A 109 -2.86 5.23 0.43
CA PHE A 109 -2.05 4.80 1.56
C PHE A 109 -1.01 5.87 1.91
N ASP A 110 -1.50 7.06 2.28
CA ASP A 110 -0.68 8.18 2.76
C ASP A 110 -1.34 8.93 3.91
N TYR A 111 -0.53 9.71 4.67
CA TYR A 111 -1.01 10.45 5.85
C TYR A 111 -2.12 11.45 5.50
N ARG A 112 -2.05 12.09 4.33
CA ARG A 112 -3.04 13.09 3.95
C ARG A 112 -4.41 12.47 3.75
N SER A 113 -4.47 11.36 3.02
CA SER A 113 -5.73 10.64 2.78
C SER A 113 -6.25 9.98 4.05
N LEU A 114 -5.39 9.38 4.86
CA LEU A 114 -5.82 8.65 6.06
C LEU A 114 -6.27 9.57 7.20
N TYR A 115 -5.67 10.78 7.34
CA TYR A 115 -5.88 11.61 8.53
C TYR A 115 -6.36 13.04 8.26
N HIS A 116 -5.99 13.64 7.13
CA HIS A 116 -6.14 15.09 6.91
C HIS A 116 -7.15 15.49 5.85
N HIS A 117 -7.51 14.61 4.93
CA HIS A 117 -8.45 14.90 3.86
C HIS A 117 -9.83 14.32 4.12
N PHE A 118 -10.83 14.92 3.47
CA PHE A 118 -12.13 14.29 3.28
C PHE A 118 -12.03 13.36 2.09
N GLU A 119 -12.19 12.07 2.35
CA GLU A 119 -12.10 11.02 1.36
C GLU A 119 -13.41 10.22 1.31
N ASN A 120 -13.64 9.51 0.21
CA ASN A 120 -14.78 8.61 0.06
C ASN A 120 -14.28 7.22 -0.30
N GLY A 121 -14.75 6.22 0.43
CA GLY A 121 -14.42 4.82 0.18
C GLY A 121 -15.63 3.92 0.41
N VAL A 122 -15.72 2.88 -0.39
CA VAL A 122 -16.73 1.84 -0.27
C VAL A 122 -16.05 0.56 0.15
N LEU A 123 -16.56 -0.07 1.20
CA LEU A 123 -16.22 -1.42 1.61
C LEU A 123 -17.23 -2.39 0.97
N LEU A 124 -16.74 -3.33 0.21
CA LEU A 124 -17.50 -4.38 -0.45
C LEU A 124 -17.23 -5.71 0.27
N HIS A 125 -18.29 -6.48 0.53
CA HIS A 125 -18.16 -7.80 1.13
C HIS A 125 -19.16 -8.77 0.51
N GLY A 126 -18.70 -9.95 0.09
CA GLY A 126 -19.54 -11.02 -0.42
C GLY A 126 -20.40 -10.66 -1.63
N CYS A 127 -19.97 -9.71 -2.47
CA CYS A 127 -20.74 -9.24 -3.62
C CYS A 127 -20.10 -9.57 -4.98
N GLY A 128 -20.89 -9.57 -6.05
CA GLY A 128 -20.42 -9.95 -7.38
C GLY A 128 -19.30 -9.07 -7.96
N ALA A 129 -19.15 -7.81 -7.51
CA ALA A 129 -18.09 -6.91 -7.96
C ALA A 129 -16.68 -7.35 -7.52
N ILE A 130 -16.55 -8.17 -6.48
CA ILE A 130 -15.26 -8.62 -5.96
C ILE A 130 -14.49 -9.48 -6.96
N GLY A 131 -15.19 -10.31 -7.74
CA GLY A 131 -14.58 -11.10 -8.81
C GLY A 131 -13.89 -10.22 -9.86
N ALA A 132 -14.57 -9.15 -10.32
CA ALA A 132 -14.00 -8.20 -11.27
C ALA A 132 -12.78 -7.45 -10.69
N ILE A 133 -12.80 -7.12 -9.40
CA ILE A 133 -11.64 -6.52 -8.72
C ILE A 133 -10.45 -7.51 -8.69
N GLY A 134 -10.72 -8.79 -8.49
CA GLY A 134 -9.70 -9.85 -8.54
C GLY A 134 -9.06 -9.98 -9.92
N GLU A 135 -9.88 -9.97 -10.97
CA GLU A 135 -9.41 -9.98 -12.37
C GLU A 135 -8.58 -8.73 -12.70
N ASP A 136 -9.00 -7.55 -12.23
CA ASP A 136 -8.26 -6.31 -12.39
C ASP A 136 -6.88 -6.38 -11.71
N PHE A 137 -6.80 -6.88 -10.47
CA PHE A 137 -5.50 -7.11 -9.82
C PHE A 137 -4.61 -8.10 -10.58
N ALA A 138 -5.18 -9.17 -11.14
CA ALA A 138 -4.41 -10.13 -11.93
C ALA A 138 -3.78 -9.43 -13.17
N GLN A 139 -4.57 -8.65 -13.91
CA GLN A 139 -4.08 -7.86 -15.05
C GLN A 139 -3.02 -6.83 -14.63
N ILE A 140 -3.21 -6.15 -13.51
CA ILE A 140 -2.24 -5.18 -12.98
C ILE A 140 -0.90 -5.87 -12.67
N PHE A 141 -0.91 -7.05 -12.04
CA PHE A 141 0.32 -7.78 -11.73
C PHE A 141 1.05 -8.23 -13.00
N GLU A 142 0.35 -8.66 -14.04
CA GLU A 142 0.95 -9.09 -15.31
C GLU A 142 1.76 -7.98 -15.99
N VAL A 143 1.28 -6.72 -15.91
CA VAL A 143 1.94 -5.57 -16.54
C VAL A 143 2.84 -4.80 -15.58
N SER A 144 2.95 -5.24 -14.33
CA SER A 144 3.79 -4.62 -13.31
C SER A 144 5.12 -5.37 -13.17
N ARG A 145 6.16 -4.62 -12.83
CA ARG A 145 7.46 -5.19 -12.50
C ARG A 145 7.53 -5.50 -11.01
N GLU A 146 7.71 -6.75 -10.62
CA GLU A 146 8.03 -7.08 -9.24
C GLU A 146 9.45 -6.60 -8.89
N VAL A 147 9.57 -5.78 -7.85
CA VAL A 147 10.84 -5.20 -7.39
C VAL A 147 11.30 -5.73 -6.03
N THR A 148 10.60 -6.73 -5.50
CA THR A 148 10.84 -7.31 -4.17
C THR A 148 12.31 -7.65 -3.95
N GLU A 149 12.93 -8.40 -4.86
CA GLU A 149 14.31 -8.86 -4.70
C GLU A 149 15.33 -7.69 -4.72
N GLN A 150 15.03 -6.61 -5.45
CA GLN A 150 15.90 -5.43 -5.51
C GLN A 150 16.01 -4.71 -4.16
N TYR A 151 15.02 -4.88 -3.29
CA TYR A 151 14.92 -4.19 -1.99
C TYR A 151 15.26 -5.07 -0.79
N LYS A 152 15.48 -6.39 -0.96
CA LYS A 152 15.97 -7.30 0.09
C LYS A 152 17.42 -7.06 0.48
N GLY A 153 18.26 -6.64 -0.46
CA GLY A 153 19.70 -6.49 -0.28
C GLY A 153 20.11 -5.39 0.70
N LYS A 154 21.39 -5.41 1.09
CA LYS A 154 22.00 -4.32 1.88
C LYS A 154 22.06 -3.05 1.03
N ARG A 155 21.52 -1.97 1.54
CA ARG A 155 21.56 -0.63 0.92
C ARG A 155 22.71 0.19 1.48
N SER A 156 23.25 1.11 0.68
CA SER A 156 24.30 2.01 1.12
C SER A 156 23.83 2.86 2.31
N MET A 157 24.76 3.20 3.20
CA MET A 157 24.47 4.02 4.40
C MET A 157 23.88 5.38 4.01
N GLY A 158 24.42 6.02 2.96
CA GLY A 158 23.91 7.32 2.49
C GLY A 158 22.45 7.26 2.05
N LEU A 159 22.04 6.21 1.32
CA LEU A 159 20.66 6.03 0.91
C LEU A 159 19.72 5.82 2.12
N ARG A 160 20.19 5.10 3.15
CA ARG A 160 19.43 4.91 4.39
C ARG A 160 19.19 6.22 5.13
N ILE A 161 20.21 7.08 5.22
CA ILE A 161 20.09 8.41 5.85
C ILE A 161 19.07 9.27 5.11
N ILE A 162 19.16 9.34 3.77
CA ILE A 162 18.19 10.09 2.94
C ILE A 162 16.78 9.56 3.16
N GLN A 163 16.58 8.25 3.21
CA GLN A 163 15.29 7.66 3.46
C GLN A 163 14.74 7.95 4.86
N CYS A 164 15.59 7.99 5.89
CA CYS A 164 15.19 8.40 7.23
C CYS A 164 14.73 9.87 7.24
N ILE A 165 15.47 10.76 6.56
CA ILE A 165 15.10 12.18 6.46
C ILE A 165 13.75 12.33 5.73
N LEU A 166 13.54 11.64 4.61
CA LEU A 166 12.27 11.68 3.88
C LEU A 166 11.09 11.24 4.76
N ARG A 167 11.28 10.22 5.60
CA ARG A 167 10.24 9.74 6.51
C ARG A 167 9.91 10.71 7.64
N LEU A 168 10.84 11.55 8.08
CA LEU A 168 10.54 12.62 9.04
C LEU A 168 9.52 13.62 8.50
N PHE A 169 9.50 13.82 7.18
CA PHE A 169 8.54 14.70 6.51
C PHE A 169 7.28 13.97 6.01
N ALA A 170 7.20 12.66 6.19
CA ALA A 170 6.07 11.85 5.72
C ALA A 170 4.68 12.38 6.16
N PRO A 171 4.48 12.85 7.41
CA PRO A 171 3.20 13.42 7.84
C PRO A 171 2.81 14.73 7.15
N LEU A 172 3.73 15.37 6.46
CA LEU A 172 3.52 16.65 5.75
C LEU A 172 3.28 16.47 4.24
N LEU A 173 3.43 15.23 3.72
CA LEU A 173 3.36 14.90 2.30
C LEU A 173 1.99 14.40 1.87
#